data_592c2b016cfc9fc3a00c3be440acc315
#
_entry.id   592c2b016cfc9fc3a00c3be440acc315
#
_cell.length_a   1.000
_cell.length_b   1.000
_cell.length_c   1.000
_cell.angle_alpha   90.00
_cell.angle_beta   90.00
_cell.angle_gamma   90.00
#
_symmetry.space_group_name_H-M   'P 1'
#
loop_
_entity.id
_entity.type
_entity.pdbx_description
1 polymer ?
#
loop_
_entity_poly.entity_id
_entity_poly.type
_entity_poly.pdbx_seq_one_letter_code
_entity_poly.pdbx_strand_id
1 'polypeptide(L)'
;MNEYTLTAIGRTTKKALIGAIKTTGYTYTAGAIVETVRDVLLKTVYGVSQIAKALDKGIADIIKGAVSAAGEVSEDTLLTLKATVKGIIKCASGVGADVGKIAVTATQEAIKAAGEVGADVGEATKQIVTGAIEAADEIGSGASKAVRNILKDSIKGSKDIIKAPFI
;
A
#
# COMPACT_ATOMS: atom_id res chain seq x y z
N MET A 1 -7.19 3.98 15.42
CA MET A 1 -5.80 3.68 15.85
C MET A 1 -5.20 4.93 16.47
N ASN A 2 -4.80 4.84 17.72
CA ASN A 2 -4.29 5.99 18.47
C ASN A 2 -2.87 6.32 18.02
N GLU A 3 -2.54 7.60 17.94
CA GLU A 3 -1.20 8.10 17.57
C GLU A 3 -0.07 7.52 18.43
N TYR A 4 -0.35 7.22 19.68
CA TYR A 4 0.61 6.61 20.62
C TYR A 4 1.01 5.17 20.27
N THR A 5 0.26 4.49 19.40
CA THR A 5 0.57 3.13 18.95
C THR A 5 1.39 3.08 17.66
N LEU A 6 1.60 4.24 17.03
CA LEU A 6 2.38 4.32 15.80
C LEU A 6 3.89 4.32 16.09
N THR A 7 4.62 3.55 15.28
CA THR A 7 6.08 3.62 15.23
C THR A 7 6.57 4.96 14.66
N ALA A 8 7.87 5.21 14.72
CA ALA A 8 8.46 6.40 14.10
C ALA A 8 8.16 6.47 12.59
N ILE A 9 8.23 5.35 11.88
CA ILE A 9 7.88 5.26 10.45
C ILE A 9 6.40 5.54 10.25
N GLY A 10 5.53 4.95 11.06
CA GLY A 10 4.09 5.19 11.00
C GLY A 10 3.73 6.67 11.21
N ARG A 11 4.34 7.32 12.20
CA ARG A 11 4.13 8.76 12.45
C ARG A 11 4.64 9.63 11.29
N THR A 12 5.80 9.32 10.74
CA THR A 12 6.35 10.03 9.58
C THR A 12 5.42 9.88 8.37
N THR A 13 4.95 8.68 8.10
CA THR A 13 3.99 8.39 7.02
C THR A 13 2.70 9.17 7.22
N LYS A 14 2.12 9.11 8.41
CA LYS A 14 0.90 9.87 8.75
C LYS A 14 1.05 11.35 8.46
N LYS A 15 2.10 11.98 8.99
CA LYS A 15 2.39 13.40 8.78
C LYS A 15 2.54 13.77 7.31
N ALA A 16 3.33 12.98 6.58
CA ALA A 16 3.58 13.21 5.16
C ALA A 16 2.28 13.10 4.34
N LEU A 17 1.46 12.10 4.62
CA LEU A 17 0.18 11.90 3.91
C LEU A 17 -0.83 13.00 4.22
N ILE A 18 -0.98 13.40 5.47
CA ILE A 18 -1.85 14.53 5.84
C ILE A 18 -1.44 15.79 5.08
N GLY A 19 -0.14 16.09 5.03
CA GLY A 19 0.38 17.22 4.27
C GLY A 19 0.08 17.12 2.78
N ALA A 20 0.32 15.98 2.17
CA ALA A 20 0.07 15.73 0.76
C ALA A 20 -1.43 15.86 0.40
N ILE A 21 -2.31 15.25 1.18
CA ILE A 21 -3.76 15.31 0.96
C ILE A 21 -4.29 16.74 1.07
N LYS A 22 -3.89 17.46 2.10
CA LYS A 22 -4.29 18.87 2.29
C LYS A 22 -3.79 19.78 1.17
N THR A 23 -2.58 19.55 0.68
CA THR A 23 -1.97 20.36 -0.39
C THR A 23 -2.65 20.13 -1.74
N THR A 24 -3.07 18.90 -2.04
CA THR A 24 -3.74 18.57 -3.32
C THR A 24 -5.23 18.95 -3.34
N GLY A 25 -5.80 19.35 -2.21
CA GLY A 25 -7.21 19.75 -2.13
C GLY A 25 -8.18 18.61 -2.45
N TYR A 26 -7.81 17.39 -2.17
CA TYR A 26 -8.63 16.18 -2.40
C TYR A 26 -8.90 15.81 -3.87
N THR A 27 -8.46 16.57 -4.83
CA THR A 27 -8.74 16.31 -6.26
C THR A 27 -7.84 15.22 -6.86
N TYR A 28 -6.58 15.15 -6.43
CA TYR A 28 -5.60 14.17 -6.92
C TYR A 28 -5.01 13.32 -5.79
N THR A 29 -5.83 13.04 -4.79
CA THR A 29 -5.40 12.41 -3.54
C THR A 29 -4.71 11.06 -3.75
N ALA A 30 -5.27 10.19 -4.60
CA ALA A 30 -4.71 8.86 -4.83
C ALA A 30 -3.27 8.92 -5.36
N GLY A 31 -3.02 9.75 -6.36
CA GLY A 31 -1.67 9.95 -6.89
C GLY A 31 -0.70 10.52 -5.86
N ALA A 32 -1.15 11.51 -5.08
CA ALA A 32 -0.35 12.09 -4.01
C ALA A 32 0.01 11.08 -2.93
N ILE A 33 -0.92 10.20 -2.57
CA ILE A 33 -0.68 9.12 -1.60
C ILE A 33 0.36 8.13 -2.15
N VAL A 34 0.22 7.69 -3.39
CA VAL A 34 1.17 6.78 -4.04
C VAL A 34 2.59 7.34 -3.99
N GLU A 35 2.79 8.57 -4.42
CA GLU A 35 4.12 9.20 -4.46
C GLU A 35 4.68 9.44 -3.05
N THR A 36 3.85 9.89 -2.12
CA THR A 36 4.28 10.14 -0.73
C THR A 36 4.72 8.85 -0.04
N VAL A 37 3.96 7.77 -0.18
CA VAL A 37 4.30 6.45 0.39
C VAL A 37 5.60 5.93 -0.21
N ARG A 38 5.74 6.03 -1.52
CA ARG A 38 6.97 5.66 -2.21
C ARG A 38 8.17 6.42 -1.67
N ASP A 39 8.06 7.73 -1.52
CA ASP A 39 9.15 8.59 -1.03
C ASP A 39 9.53 8.28 0.43
N VAL A 40 8.54 8.10 1.31
CA VAL A 40 8.79 7.71 2.70
C VAL A 40 9.52 6.36 2.77
N LEU A 41 9.07 5.40 1.99
CA LEU A 41 9.67 4.08 1.98
C LEU A 41 11.08 4.09 1.37
N LEU A 42 11.32 4.83 0.30
CA LEU A 42 12.65 5.02 -0.29
C LEU A 42 13.62 5.60 0.73
N LYS A 43 13.22 6.62 1.46
CA LYS A 43 14.04 7.21 2.54
C LYS A 43 14.32 6.22 3.65
N THR A 44 13.35 5.37 3.99
CA THR A 44 13.50 4.34 5.02
C THR A 44 14.52 3.28 4.64
N VAL A 45 14.58 2.89 3.37
CA VAL A 45 15.50 1.84 2.89
C VAL A 45 16.82 2.36 2.35
N TYR A 46 16.93 3.65 2.11
CA TYR A 46 18.13 4.26 1.56
C TYR A 46 19.32 4.11 2.52
N GLY A 47 20.43 3.61 2.03
CA GLY A 47 21.63 3.36 2.83
C GLY A 47 21.58 2.13 3.73
N VAL A 48 20.50 1.35 3.70
CA VAL A 48 20.37 0.10 4.48
C VAL A 48 20.92 -1.06 3.66
N SER A 49 21.85 -1.83 4.23
CA SER A 49 22.47 -2.98 3.56
C SER A 49 21.51 -4.16 3.33
N GLN A 50 20.42 -4.23 4.08
CA GLN A 50 19.41 -5.28 4.00
C GLN A 50 18.05 -4.69 3.60
N ILE A 51 17.92 -4.25 2.37
CA ILE A 51 16.72 -3.59 1.83
C ILE A 51 15.46 -4.44 2.02
N ALA A 52 15.51 -5.72 1.70
CA ALA A 52 14.36 -6.62 1.83
C ALA A 52 13.81 -6.65 3.27
N LYS A 53 14.70 -6.72 4.26
CA LYS A 53 14.32 -6.73 5.69
C LYS A 53 13.74 -5.39 6.14
N ALA A 54 14.30 -4.29 5.66
CA ALA A 54 13.79 -2.94 5.95
C ALA A 54 12.40 -2.73 5.33
N LEU A 55 12.17 -3.23 4.11
CA LEU A 55 10.86 -3.21 3.46
C LEU A 55 9.83 -4.02 4.27
N ASP A 56 10.14 -5.27 4.62
CA ASP A 56 9.24 -6.13 5.38
C ASP A 56 8.80 -5.48 6.70
N LYS A 57 9.73 -4.87 7.42
CA LYS A 57 9.42 -4.16 8.68
C LYS A 57 8.64 -2.86 8.46
N GLY A 58 8.96 -2.13 7.41
CA GLY A 58 8.37 -0.82 7.13
C GLY A 58 6.94 -0.89 6.61
N ILE A 59 6.55 -1.95 5.91
CA ILE A 59 5.25 -2.06 5.25
C ILE A 59 4.09 -1.94 6.25
N ALA A 60 4.09 -2.73 7.32
CA ALA A 60 3.03 -2.69 8.32
C ALA A 60 2.92 -1.29 8.97
N ASP A 61 4.05 -0.68 9.29
CA ASP A 61 4.12 0.64 9.90
C ASP A 61 3.59 1.75 8.99
N ILE A 62 3.94 1.69 7.72
CA ILE A 62 3.44 2.62 6.70
C ILE A 62 1.94 2.49 6.53
N ILE A 63 1.42 1.27 6.46
CA ILE A 63 -0.02 1.01 6.33
C ILE A 63 -0.78 1.56 7.55
N LYS A 64 -0.29 1.33 8.74
CA LYS A 64 -0.89 1.90 9.97
C LYS A 64 -0.89 3.43 9.96
N GLY A 65 0.22 4.04 9.55
CA GLY A 65 0.32 5.49 9.39
C GLY A 65 -0.67 6.04 8.37
N ALA A 66 -0.85 5.35 7.24
CA ALA A 66 -1.79 5.73 6.20
C ALA A 66 -3.25 5.66 6.68
N VAL A 67 -3.64 4.60 7.37
CA VAL A 67 -4.99 4.48 7.95
C VAL A 67 -5.24 5.58 8.97
N SER A 68 -4.26 5.88 9.82
CA SER A 68 -4.37 6.97 10.80
C SER A 68 -4.50 8.33 10.13
N ALA A 69 -3.77 8.58 9.04
CA ALA A 69 -3.88 9.79 8.25
C ALA A 69 -5.27 9.95 7.63
N ALA A 70 -5.80 8.90 7.01
CA ALA A 70 -7.13 8.91 6.40
C ALA A 70 -8.21 9.24 7.43
N GLY A 71 -8.14 8.65 8.61
CA GLY A 71 -9.07 8.94 9.71
C GLY A 71 -9.02 10.40 10.16
N GLU A 72 -7.82 10.97 10.27
CA GLU A 72 -7.64 12.34 10.75
C GLU A 72 -8.15 13.39 9.76
N VAL A 73 -7.99 13.16 8.45
CA VAL A 73 -8.42 14.12 7.42
C VAL A 73 -9.77 13.74 6.79
N SER A 74 -10.46 12.75 7.32
CA SER A 74 -11.73 12.24 6.80
C SER A 74 -11.66 11.81 5.32
N GLU A 75 -10.53 11.21 4.93
CA GLU A 75 -10.35 10.62 3.60
C GLU A 75 -10.86 9.18 3.59
N ASP A 76 -11.23 8.69 2.42
CA ASP A 76 -11.67 7.31 2.24
C ASP A 76 -10.54 6.33 2.60
N THR A 77 -10.79 5.46 3.57
CA THR A 77 -9.80 4.50 4.08
C THR A 77 -9.42 3.48 3.02
N LEU A 78 -10.38 2.97 2.24
CA LEU A 78 -10.08 1.96 1.20
C LEU A 78 -9.31 2.57 0.04
N LEU A 79 -9.68 3.78 -0.39
CA LEU A 79 -8.91 4.54 -1.39
C LEU A 79 -7.47 4.76 -0.92
N THR A 80 -7.30 5.16 0.34
CA THR A 80 -5.99 5.40 0.94
C THR A 80 -5.16 4.12 1.00
N LEU A 81 -5.76 3.00 1.41
CA LEU A 81 -5.08 1.70 1.45
C LEU A 81 -4.70 1.20 0.05
N LYS A 82 -5.61 1.31 -0.93
CA LYS A 82 -5.32 0.99 -2.32
C LYS A 82 -4.10 1.78 -2.83
N ALA A 83 -4.10 3.08 -2.65
CA ALA A 83 -3.01 3.96 -3.07
C ALA A 83 -1.70 3.67 -2.30
N THR A 84 -1.79 3.35 -1.02
CA THR A 84 -0.63 2.99 -0.19
C THR A 84 0.04 1.72 -0.70
N VAL A 85 -0.74 0.68 -1.00
CA VAL A 85 -0.22 -0.57 -1.57
C VAL A 85 0.43 -0.32 -2.93
N LYS A 86 -0.16 0.51 -3.78
CA LYS A 86 0.46 0.91 -5.06
C LYS A 86 1.83 1.56 -4.85
N GLY A 87 1.94 2.49 -3.91
CA GLY A 87 3.21 3.17 -3.60
C GLY A 87 4.29 2.22 -3.08
N ILE A 88 3.91 1.27 -2.22
CA ILE A 88 4.82 0.23 -1.70
C ILE A 88 5.36 -0.64 -2.85
N ILE A 89 4.50 -1.11 -3.73
CA ILE A 89 4.89 -1.97 -4.86
C ILE A 89 5.80 -1.21 -5.84
N LYS A 90 5.49 0.05 -6.12
CA LYS A 90 6.35 0.90 -6.97
C LYS A 90 7.72 1.12 -6.35
N CYS A 91 7.80 1.33 -5.03
CA CYS A 91 9.07 1.42 -4.32
C CYS A 91 9.88 0.12 -4.45
N ALA A 92 9.25 -1.03 -4.23
CA ALA A 92 9.90 -2.34 -4.35
C ALA A 92 10.55 -2.53 -5.72
N SER A 93 9.84 -2.18 -6.78
CA SER A 93 10.38 -2.21 -8.15
C SER A 93 11.59 -1.28 -8.31
N GLY A 94 11.50 -0.06 -7.80
CA GLY A 94 12.56 0.95 -7.92
C GLY A 94 13.86 0.58 -7.19
N VAL A 95 13.80 -0.24 -6.16
CA VAL A 95 14.97 -0.69 -5.38
C VAL A 95 15.42 -2.11 -5.72
N GLY A 96 14.83 -2.74 -6.73
CA GLY A 96 15.20 -4.08 -7.16
C GLY A 96 14.77 -5.21 -6.20
N ALA A 97 13.76 -4.96 -5.35
CA ALA A 97 13.21 -5.97 -4.46
C ALA A 97 12.26 -6.93 -5.20
N ASP A 98 11.94 -8.06 -4.57
CA ASP A 98 10.98 -9.02 -5.10
C ASP A 98 9.55 -8.43 -5.05
N VAL A 99 9.10 -7.93 -6.19
CA VAL A 99 7.79 -7.26 -6.33
C VAL A 99 6.63 -8.17 -5.96
N GLY A 100 6.69 -9.45 -6.32
CA GLY A 100 5.64 -10.41 -5.99
C GLY A 100 5.50 -10.64 -4.49
N LYS A 101 6.61 -10.85 -3.81
CA LYS A 101 6.64 -11.03 -2.35
C LYS A 101 6.15 -9.79 -1.61
N ILE A 102 6.62 -8.62 -2.02
CA ILE A 102 6.22 -7.34 -1.41
C ILE A 102 4.73 -7.07 -1.66
N ALA A 103 4.22 -7.38 -2.84
CA ALA A 103 2.80 -7.23 -3.15
C ALA A 103 1.92 -8.07 -2.23
N VAL A 104 2.30 -9.32 -1.94
CA VAL A 104 1.56 -10.18 -0.99
C VAL A 104 1.58 -9.58 0.40
N THR A 105 2.74 -9.22 0.92
CA THR A 105 2.88 -8.65 2.26
C THR A 105 2.07 -7.37 2.40
N ALA A 106 2.21 -6.44 1.47
CA ALA A 106 1.47 -5.17 1.47
C ALA A 106 -0.05 -5.38 1.40
N THR A 107 -0.50 -6.29 0.53
CA THR A 107 -1.92 -6.60 0.38
C THR A 107 -2.51 -7.22 1.64
N GLN A 108 -1.83 -8.20 2.24
CA GLN A 108 -2.26 -8.85 3.48
C GLN A 108 -2.35 -7.86 4.64
N GLU A 109 -1.32 -7.05 4.83
CA GLU A 109 -1.30 -6.04 5.90
C GLU A 109 -2.38 -4.96 5.70
N ALA A 110 -2.63 -4.54 4.47
CA ALA A 110 -3.67 -3.56 4.15
C ALA A 110 -5.08 -4.12 4.40
N ILE A 111 -5.36 -5.35 4.00
CA ILE A 111 -6.65 -6.01 4.25
C ILE A 111 -6.88 -6.17 5.76
N LYS A 112 -5.85 -6.59 6.48
CA LYS A 112 -5.90 -6.69 7.95
C LYS A 112 -6.21 -5.34 8.60
N ALA A 113 -5.50 -4.29 8.20
CA ALA A 113 -5.72 -2.94 8.71
C ALA A 113 -7.13 -2.42 8.42
N ALA A 114 -7.67 -2.71 7.23
CA ALA A 114 -9.06 -2.38 6.89
C ALA A 114 -10.06 -3.05 7.85
N GLY A 115 -9.87 -4.34 8.13
CA GLY A 115 -10.69 -5.07 9.09
C GLY A 115 -10.61 -4.49 10.51
N GLU A 116 -9.43 -4.10 10.94
CA GLU A 116 -9.20 -3.52 12.28
C GLU A 116 -9.93 -2.18 12.49
N VAL A 117 -10.16 -1.42 11.44
CA VAL A 117 -10.92 -0.15 11.51
C VAL A 117 -12.39 -0.30 11.11
N GLY A 118 -12.87 -1.53 10.99
CA GLY A 118 -14.29 -1.83 10.76
C GLY A 118 -14.75 -1.70 9.32
N ALA A 119 -13.84 -1.64 8.34
CA ALA A 119 -14.21 -1.65 6.93
C ALA A 119 -14.70 -3.04 6.49
N ASP A 120 -15.54 -3.08 5.45
CA ASP A 120 -15.94 -4.34 4.83
C ASP A 120 -14.73 -5.04 4.21
N VAL A 121 -14.39 -6.22 4.72
CA VAL A 121 -13.20 -6.97 4.31
C VAL A 121 -13.29 -7.46 2.87
N GLY A 122 -14.49 -7.77 2.39
CA GLY A 122 -14.71 -8.18 0.99
C GLY A 122 -14.43 -7.04 0.03
N GLU A 123 -15.00 -5.87 0.29
CA GLU A 123 -14.73 -4.67 -0.51
C GLU A 123 -13.27 -4.22 -0.38
N ALA A 124 -12.70 -4.29 0.83
CA ALA A 124 -11.27 -4.00 1.04
C ALA A 124 -10.38 -4.91 0.19
N THR A 125 -10.64 -6.20 0.21
CA THR A 125 -9.88 -7.17 -0.61
C THR A 125 -9.95 -6.80 -2.09
N LYS A 126 -11.13 -6.49 -2.60
CA LYS A 126 -11.33 -6.09 -4.00
C LYS A 126 -10.52 -4.84 -4.35
N GLN A 127 -10.65 -3.79 -3.57
CA GLN A 127 -9.96 -2.51 -3.83
C GLN A 127 -8.44 -2.65 -3.72
N ILE A 128 -7.95 -3.32 -2.69
CA ILE A 128 -6.52 -3.46 -2.42
C ILE A 128 -5.84 -4.38 -3.44
N VAL A 129 -6.44 -5.54 -3.76
CA VAL A 129 -5.92 -6.44 -4.79
C VAL A 129 -5.89 -5.74 -6.15
N THR A 130 -6.94 -5.01 -6.50
CA THR A 130 -6.97 -4.20 -7.72
C THR A 130 -5.82 -3.21 -7.76
N GLY A 131 -5.56 -2.50 -6.66
CA GLY A 131 -4.42 -1.57 -6.57
C GLY A 131 -3.07 -2.25 -6.75
N ALA A 132 -2.89 -3.42 -6.15
CA ALA A 132 -1.65 -4.19 -6.31
C ALA A 132 -1.42 -4.60 -7.78
N ILE A 133 -2.47 -5.04 -8.46
CA ILE A 133 -2.39 -5.43 -9.88
C ILE A 133 -2.13 -4.21 -10.77
N GLU A 134 -2.83 -3.11 -10.54
CA GLU A 134 -2.60 -1.85 -11.28
C GLU A 134 -1.13 -1.41 -11.18
N ALA A 135 -0.56 -1.44 -9.97
CA ALA A 135 0.86 -1.10 -9.77
C ALA A 135 1.79 -2.05 -10.55
N ALA A 136 1.51 -3.34 -10.50
CA ALA A 136 2.29 -4.34 -11.22
C ALA A 136 2.20 -4.16 -12.74
N ASP A 137 1.02 -3.85 -13.26
CA ASP A 137 0.80 -3.58 -14.69
C ASP A 137 1.58 -2.34 -15.15
N GLU A 138 1.63 -1.31 -14.33
CA GLU A 138 2.42 -0.09 -14.59
C GLU A 138 3.94 -0.35 -14.59
N ILE A 139 4.42 -1.35 -13.84
CA ILE A 139 5.83 -1.74 -13.81
C ILE A 139 6.20 -2.51 -15.08
N GLY A 140 5.36 -3.45 -15.50
CA GLY A 140 5.57 -4.22 -16.72
C GLY A 140 4.99 -5.63 -16.67
N SER A 141 5.06 -6.34 -17.80
CA SER A 141 4.43 -7.66 -17.96
C SER A 141 5.00 -8.73 -17.03
N GLY A 142 6.27 -8.69 -16.71
CA GLY A 142 6.91 -9.62 -15.77
C GLY A 142 6.36 -9.46 -14.36
N ALA A 143 6.30 -8.23 -13.88
CA ALA A 143 5.73 -7.89 -12.58
C ALA A 143 4.22 -8.22 -12.53
N SER A 144 3.49 -7.89 -13.58
CA SER A 144 2.06 -8.20 -13.71
C SER A 144 1.78 -9.69 -13.52
N LYS A 145 2.50 -10.55 -14.24
CA LYS A 145 2.36 -12.01 -14.12
C LYS A 145 2.73 -12.52 -12.73
N ALA A 146 3.86 -12.06 -12.19
CA ALA A 146 4.34 -12.47 -10.88
C ALA A 146 3.35 -12.12 -9.77
N VAL A 147 2.85 -10.87 -9.76
CA VAL A 147 1.90 -10.40 -8.75
C VAL A 147 0.56 -11.12 -8.86
N ARG A 148 0.00 -11.27 -10.07
CA ARG A 148 -1.26 -12.00 -10.28
C ARG A 148 -1.17 -13.44 -9.79
N ASN A 149 -0.10 -14.14 -10.12
CA ASN A 149 0.07 -15.54 -9.72
C ASN A 149 0.19 -15.68 -8.20
N ILE A 150 1.01 -14.87 -7.57
CA ILE A 150 1.24 -14.99 -6.12
C ILE A 150 0.02 -14.54 -5.31
N LEU A 151 -0.69 -13.48 -5.72
CA LEU A 151 -1.92 -13.03 -5.06
C LEU A 151 -3.04 -14.06 -5.16
N LYS A 152 -3.17 -14.70 -6.32
CA LYS A 152 -4.15 -15.76 -6.57
C LYS A 152 -4.03 -16.90 -5.56
N ASP A 153 -2.80 -17.25 -5.19
CA ASP A 153 -2.53 -18.36 -4.28
C ASP A 153 -2.48 -17.93 -2.80
N SER A 154 -2.19 -16.67 -2.53
CA SER A 154 -1.94 -16.16 -1.18
C SER A 154 -3.10 -15.38 -0.56
N ILE A 155 -3.99 -14.81 -1.36
CA ILE A 155 -5.09 -13.97 -0.87
C ILE A 155 -6.44 -14.65 -1.15
N LYS A 156 -7.17 -14.98 -0.09
CA LYS A 156 -8.52 -15.53 -0.20
C LYS A 156 -9.46 -14.54 -0.90
N GLY A 157 -10.20 -15.02 -1.90
CA GLY A 157 -11.13 -14.19 -2.67
C GLY A 157 -10.52 -13.43 -3.83
N SER A 158 -9.19 -13.48 -4.00
CA SER A 158 -8.51 -12.74 -5.07
C SER A 158 -8.71 -13.34 -6.48
N LYS A 159 -9.00 -14.64 -6.58
CA LYS A 159 -9.10 -15.34 -7.87
C LYS A 159 -10.11 -14.70 -8.81
N ASP A 160 -11.28 -14.35 -8.29
CA ASP A 160 -12.35 -13.76 -9.10
C ASP A 160 -12.03 -12.30 -9.48
N ILE A 161 -11.37 -11.58 -8.57
CA ILE A 161 -10.89 -10.21 -8.81
C ILE A 161 -9.85 -10.20 -9.94
N ILE A 162 -8.90 -11.12 -9.88
CA ILE A 162 -7.78 -11.19 -10.85
C ILE A 162 -8.28 -11.55 -12.24
N LYS A 163 -9.34 -12.35 -12.35
CA LYS A 163 -9.95 -12.76 -13.63
C LYS A 163 -10.86 -11.69 -14.23
N ALA A 164 -11.38 -10.78 -13.41
CA ALA A 164 -12.26 -9.73 -13.90
C ALA A 164 -11.48 -8.75 -14.80
N PRO A 165 -12.06 -8.29 -15.93
CA PRO A 165 -11.43 -7.25 -16.73
C PRO A 165 -11.40 -5.95 -15.91
N PHE A 166 -10.23 -5.31 -15.87
CA PHE A 166 -10.10 -3.96 -15.30
C PHE A 166 -10.52 -2.94 -16.36
N ILE A 167 -11.60 -2.29 -16.09
CA ILE A 167 -12.13 -1.24 -16.96
C ILE A 167 -11.67 0.11 -16.44
#